data_8a2ac848adeca415a96db3f6e74e3c48
#
_entry.id   8a2ac848adeca415a96db3f6e74e3c48
#
_cell.length_a   1.000
_cell.length_b   1.000
_cell.length_c   1.000
_cell.angle_alpha   90.00
_cell.angle_beta   90.00
_cell.angle_gamma   90.00
#
_symmetry.space_group_name_H-M   'P 1'
#
loop_
_entity.id
_entity.type
_entity.pdbx_description
1 polymer ?
#
loop_
_entity_poly.entity_id
_entity_poly.type
_entity_poly.pdbx_seq_one_letter_code
_entity_poly.pdbx_strand_id
1 'polypeptide(L)'
;MSTGKLRYRKMFCWGNLEGGRKWERFLSKENEGAYVEIQAGITPTQVNGFDIDANSNIEFTQMFSFANITNQNDIDELYNKDYSKARDKVKNIIDSNVSKNHLDELFYKYSKESNLKINGDILSFGKGWGALENLRREKYKLKESPKSLYFPKSSIDRECLTWLKLLEYGNLNEMEESYLPDSYSLDFKNELENIKNKNAITLIHLGIIYYENFLEEKAFELWIKSLEIKSYAIAYRNLSIYYKNKNEYDKSIFYMEKAIKIFENKNMIIDESFLVEYLELLSYIKDYDKIIYLYEKYNKNEKIAVFAARAYLEKKEYKELENIFNIEQITIREGENYLLDIYFEYIAK
;
A
#
# COMPACT_ATOMS: atom_id res chain seq x y z
N MET A 1 -17.39 14.81 14.98
CA MET A 1 -18.48 14.02 15.60
C MET A 1 -18.64 12.69 14.88
N SER A 2 -19.08 11.61 15.56
CA SER A 2 -19.31 10.32 14.91
C SER A 2 -20.39 9.51 15.61
N THR A 3 -21.03 8.62 14.85
CA THR A 3 -21.99 7.62 15.34
C THR A 3 -21.33 6.24 15.49
N GLY A 4 -22.07 5.29 16.06
CA GLY A 4 -21.69 3.89 16.08
C GLY A 4 -20.48 3.57 16.95
N LYS A 5 -19.65 2.66 16.46
CA LYS A 5 -18.48 2.13 17.17
C LYS A 5 -17.23 2.99 17.07
N LEU A 6 -17.24 4.08 16.30
CA LEU A 6 -16.10 4.97 16.12
C LEU A 6 -15.88 5.83 17.37
N ARG A 7 -15.07 5.34 18.30
CA ARG A 7 -14.90 5.91 19.64
C ARG A 7 -13.60 6.67 19.84
N TYR A 8 -12.55 6.29 19.13
CA TYR A 8 -11.22 6.80 19.38
C TYR A 8 -10.87 7.94 18.45
N ARG A 9 -10.25 8.97 19.01
CA ARG A 9 -9.74 10.14 18.29
C ARG A 9 -8.42 10.54 18.88
N LYS A 10 -7.49 10.92 18.03
CA LYS A 10 -6.21 11.47 18.43
C LYS A 10 -5.81 12.59 17.47
N MET A 11 -4.99 13.47 17.96
CA MET A 11 -4.40 14.55 17.18
C MET A 11 -2.88 14.43 17.29
N PHE A 12 -2.21 14.48 16.16
CA PHE A 12 -0.77 14.59 16.10
C PHE A 12 -0.36 16.02 15.87
N CYS A 13 0.48 16.53 16.75
CA CYS A 13 1.18 17.78 16.60
C CYS A 13 2.68 17.49 16.66
N TRP A 14 3.42 18.01 15.72
CA TRP A 14 4.85 17.84 15.70
C TRP A 14 5.50 18.64 16.82
N GLY A 15 6.47 18.04 17.51
CA GLY A 15 7.16 18.68 18.61
C GLY A 15 8.07 19.81 18.15
N ASN A 16 8.45 20.69 19.11
CA ASN A 16 9.33 21.84 18.85
C ASN A 16 10.82 21.51 18.76
N LEU A 17 11.20 20.25 19.00
CA LEU A 17 12.56 19.77 18.83
C LEU A 17 12.88 19.53 17.36
N GLU A 18 14.14 19.33 17.04
CA GLU A 18 14.62 19.25 15.66
C GLU A 18 13.92 18.15 14.84
N GLY A 19 13.70 16.96 15.41
CA GLY A 19 12.95 15.87 14.75
C GLY A 19 11.52 16.27 14.41
N GLY A 20 10.81 16.92 15.34
CA GLY A 20 9.45 17.42 15.09
C GLY A 20 9.41 18.47 13.99
N ARG A 21 10.34 19.43 13.99
CA ARG A 21 10.47 20.46 12.96
C ARG A 21 10.85 19.88 11.59
N LYS A 22 11.64 18.80 11.56
CA LYS A 22 11.96 18.09 10.33
C LYS A 22 10.70 17.45 9.73
N TRP A 23 9.89 16.78 10.54
CA TRP A 23 8.62 16.20 10.11
C TRP A 23 7.61 17.25 9.68
N GLU A 24 7.49 18.35 10.41
CA GLU A 24 6.63 19.46 10.03
C GLU A 24 7.01 19.99 8.64
N ARG A 25 8.29 20.25 8.39
CA ARG A 25 8.80 20.70 7.08
C ARG A 25 8.59 19.68 5.96
N PHE A 26 8.71 18.40 6.29
CA PHE A 26 8.51 17.31 5.31
C PHE A 26 7.04 17.18 4.88
N LEU A 27 6.10 17.37 5.80
CA LEU A 27 4.66 17.22 5.55
C LEU A 27 3.97 18.50 5.12
N SER A 28 4.56 19.66 5.41
CA SER A 28 4.03 20.97 5.03
C SER A 28 4.67 21.45 3.74
N LYS A 29 3.86 21.99 2.84
CA LYS A 29 4.41 22.69 1.67
C LYS A 29 4.96 24.04 2.09
N GLU A 30 5.92 24.54 1.34
CA GLU A 30 6.51 25.83 1.56
C GLU A 30 5.42 26.93 1.55
N ASN A 31 5.36 27.76 2.60
CA ASN A 31 4.38 28.82 2.82
C ASN A 31 2.93 28.37 3.10
N GLU A 32 2.65 27.11 3.38
CA GLU A 32 1.29 26.64 3.74
C GLU A 32 1.01 26.54 5.25
N GLY A 33 2.01 26.82 6.11
CA GLY A 33 1.88 26.77 7.56
C GLY A 33 2.13 25.40 8.17
N ALA A 34 1.88 25.28 9.47
CA ALA A 34 2.14 24.06 10.22
C ALA A 34 1.09 22.97 9.96
N TYR A 35 1.55 21.72 9.89
CA TYR A 35 0.70 20.56 9.69
C TYR A 35 0.20 20.00 11.02
N VAL A 36 -1.09 19.70 11.08
CA VAL A 36 -1.74 19.01 12.20
C VAL A 36 -2.61 17.89 11.65
N GLU A 37 -2.51 16.71 12.23
CA GLU A 37 -3.28 15.54 11.80
C GLU A 37 -4.31 15.15 12.85
N ILE A 38 -5.59 15.06 12.44
CA ILE A 38 -6.68 14.57 13.27
C ILE A 38 -7.09 13.21 12.76
N GLN A 39 -6.93 12.18 13.60
CA GLN A 39 -7.32 10.81 13.28
C GLN A 39 -8.53 10.38 14.10
N ALA A 40 -9.40 9.58 13.48
CA ALA A 40 -10.48 8.91 14.16
C ALA A 40 -10.54 7.45 13.72
N GLY A 41 -10.73 6.53 14.66
CA GLY A 41 -10.71 5.09 14.40
C GLY A 41 -11.61 4.29 15.33
N ILE A 42 -11.74 3.01 15.02
CA ILE A 42 -12.43 2.02 15.84
C ILE A 42 -11.52 1.43 16.92
N THR A 43 -10.21 1.63 16.80
CA THR A 43 -9.18 1.18 17.74
C THR A 43 -8.45 2.38 18.35
N PRO A 44 -7.82 2.23 19.52
CA PRO A 44 -7.10 3.32 20.20
C PRO A 44 -5.95 3.88 19.38
N THR A 45 -5.20 3.02 18.70
CA THR A 45 -4.03 3.38 17.88
C THR A 45 -3.97 2.54 16.61
N GLN A 46 -3.06 2.88 15.69
CA GLN A 46 -2.84 2.12 14.45
C GLN A 46 -2.24 0.73 14.70
N VAL A 47 -1.60 0.51 15.84
CA VAL A 47 -0.99 -0.80 16.19
C VAL A 47 -1.98 -1.75 16.87
N ASN A 48 -3.16 -1.27 17.24
CA ASN A 48 -4.20 -2.11 17.82
C ASN A 48 -5.06 -2.72 16.72
N GLY A 49 -5.15 -4.04 16.67
CA GLY A 49 -6.07 -4.76 15.81
C GLY A 49 -7.54 -4.63 16.24
N PHE A 50 -8.43 -4.95 15.35
CA PHE A 50 -9.86 -5.07 15.59
C PHE A 50 -10.41 -6.26 14.81
N ASP A 51 -10.98 -7.21 15.54
CA ASP A 51 -11.57 -8.40 14.94
C ASP A 51 -12.98 -8.11 14.42
N ILE A 52 -13.26 -8.50 13.20
CA ILE A 52 -14.58 -8.47 12.59
C ILE A 52 -15.04 -9.92 12.40
N ASP A 53 -16.13 -10.28 13.03
CA ASP A 53 -16.71 -11.63 12.92
C ASP A 53 -17.12 -11.93 11.47
N ALA A 54 -17.07 -13.20 11.10
CA ALA A 54 -17.55 -13.63 9.80
C ALA A 54 -19.01 -13.19 9.57
N ASN A 55 -19.34 -12.74 8.37
CA ASN A 55 -20.66 -12.25 7.99
C ASN A 55 -21.18 -11.05 8.83
N SER A 56 -20.27 -10.29 9.46
CA SER A 56 -20.59 -9.07 10.18
C SER A 56 -20.14 -7.83 9.43
N ASN A 57 -20.65 -6.67 9.81
CA ASN A 57 -20.26 -5.36 9.29
C ASN A 57 -20.12 -4.33 10.40
N ILE A 58 -19.39 -3.28 10.11
CA ILE A 58 -19.25 -2.11 10.95
C ILE A 58 -19.64 -0.90 10.14
N GLU A 59 -20.63 -0.17 10.63
CA GLU A 59 -21.13 1.04 9.99
C GLU A 59 -21.00 2.22 10.97
N PHE A 60 -20.62 3.37 10.42
CA PHE A 60 -20.53 4.62 11.16
C PHE A 60 -20.66 5.82 10.24
N THR A 61 -21.07 6.94 10.81
CA THR A 61 -21.03 8.25 10.14
C THR A 61 -20.11 9.18 10.92
N GLN A 62 -19.26 9.89 10.20
CA GLN A 62 -18.43 10.97 10.75
C GLN A 62 -18.85 12.29 10.16
N MET A 63 -18.79 13.32 10.99
CA MET A 63 -18.93 14.70 10.56
C MET A 63 -17.67 15.48 10.95
N PHE A 64 -17.11 16.16 9.97
CA PHE A 64 -16.03 17.13 10.15
C PHE A 64 -16.61 18.54 9.97
N SER A 65 -16.25 19.44 10.85
CA SER A 65 -16.74 20.82 10.82
C SER A 65 -15.69 21.74 11.43
N PHE A 66 -15.79 23.03 11.09
CA PHE A 66 -15.02 24.08 11.69
C PHE A 66 -15.94 24.96 12.54
N ALA A 67 -15.46 25.40 13.70
CA ALA A 67 -16.11 26.43 14.49
C ALA A 67 -15.19 27.65 14.56
N ASN A 68 -15.70 28.80 14.12
CA ASN A 68 -14.98 30.05 14.27
C ASN A 68 -15.33 30.63 15.65
N ILE A 69 -14.33 30.69 16.53
CA ILE A 69 -14.50 31.18 17.91
C ILE A 69 -13.76 32.49 18.02
N THR A 70 -14.51 33.59 18.03
CA THR A 70 -13.98 34.98 18.06
C THR A 70 -14.15 35.65 19.40
N ASN A 71 -15.02 35.13 20.26
CA ASN A 71 -15.30 35.70 21.58
C ASN A 71 -14.23 35.25 22.59
N GLN A 72 -13.57 36.21 23.26
CA GLN A 72 -12.51 35.91 24.22
C GLN A 72 -13.00 35.04 25.39
N ASN A 73 -14.21 35.28 25.90
CA ASN A 73 -14.76 34.47 26.99
C ASN A 73 -14.93 33.01 26.59
N ASP A 74 -15.33 32.75 25.33
CA ASP A 74 -15.44 31.39 24.80
C ASP A 74 -14.07 30.72 24.67
N ILE A 75 -13.05 31.48 24.26
CA ILE A 75 -11.67 31.01 24.19
C ILE A 75 -11.18 30.67 25.62
N ASP A 76 -11.42 31.52 26.59
CA ASP A 76 -10.99 31.33 27.99
C ASP A 76 -11.69 30.09 28.61
N GLU A 77 -12.95 29.83 28.26
CA GLU A 77 -13.67 28.64 28.68
C GLU A 77 -13.10 27.35 28.02
N LEU A 78 -12.70 27.43 26.76
CA LEU A 78 -12.08 26.27 26.04
C LEU A 78 -10.68 25.91 26.59
N TYR A 79 -9.95 26.92 27.09
CA TYR A 79 -8.63 26.73 27.72
C TYR A 79 -8.74 26.64 29.26
N ASN A 80 -9.93 26.40 29.81
CA ASN A 80 -10.13 26.24 31.23
C ASN A 80 -9.30 25.09 31.80
N LYS A 81 -8.66 25.32 32.96
CA LYS A 81 -7.88 24.30 33.68
C LYS A 81 -8.76 23.10 34.14
N ASP A 82 -10.05 23.38 34.38
CA ASP A 82 -11.05 22.33 34.62
C ASP A 82 -11.48 21.76 33.26
N TYR A 83 -10.94 20.59 32.95
CA TYR A 83 -11.20 19.89 31.68
C TYR A 83 -12.70 19.59 31.46
N SER A 84 -13.49 19.41 32.53
CA SER A 84 -14.93 19.17 32.41
C SER A 84 -15.64 20.36 31.80
N LYS A 85 -15.31 21.58 32.25
CA LYS A 85 -15.87 22.82 31.73
C LYS A 85 -15.47 23.08 30.28
N ALA A 86 -14.19 22.87 29.95
CA ALA A 86 -13.70 22.97 28.58
C ALA A 86 -14.43 22.00 27.65
N ARG A 87 -14.61 20.75 28.06
CA ARG A 87 -15.35 19.73 27.32
C ARG A 87 -16.82 20.08 27.13
N ASP A 88 -17.50 20.59 28.17
CA ASP A 88 -18.90 21.03 28.10
C ASP A 88 -19.07 22.20 27.14
N LYS A 89 -18.11 23.11 27.12
CA LYS A 89 -18.08 24.21 26.15
C LYS A 89 -17.95 23.71 24.73
N VAL A 90 -17.01 22.81 24.47
CA VAL A 90 -16.85 22.16 23.15
C VAL A 90 -18.14 21.45 22.74
N LYS A 91 -18.75 20.70 23.65
CA LYS A 91 -20.02 20.02 23.40
C LYS A 91 -21.11 20.99 22.99
N ASN A 92 -21.28 22.09 23.71
CA ASN A 92 -22.29 23.13 23.38
C ASN A 92 -22.06 23.71 21.98
N ILE A 93 -20.81 24.00 21.61
CA ILE A 93 -20.45 24.48 20.27
C ILE A 93 -20.81 23.44 19.22
N ILE A 94 -20.53 22.17 19.46
CA ILE A 94 -20.88 21.07 18.53
C ILE A 94 -22.39 20.95 18.41
N ASP A 95 -23.11 20.91 19.52
CA ASP A 95 -24.56 20.71 19.54
C ASP A 95 -25.33 21.89 18.92
N SER A 96 -24.76 23.11 18.95
CA SER A 96 -25.33 24.28 18.27
C SER A 96 -25.19 24.20 16.73
N ASN A 97 -24.17 23.49 16.22
CA ASN A 97 -23.95 23.31 14.79
C ASN A 97 -24.67 22.09 14.23
N VAL A 98 -24.61 20.97 14.94
CA VAL A 98 -25.30 19.73 14.52
C VAL A 98 -25.72 18.94 15.74
N SER A 99 -27.02 18.67 15.86
CA SER A 99 -27.53 17.82 16.91
C SER A 99 -27.12 16.35 16.68
N LYS A 100 -26.91 15.62 17.77
CA LYS A 100 -26.68 14.18 17.69
C LYS A 100 -27.81 13.45 16.96
N ASN A 101 -29.05 13.86 17.18
CA ASN A 101 -30.22 13.26 16.51
C ASN A 101 -30.13 13.42 15.01
N HIS A 102 -29.73 14.56 14.51
CA HIS A 102 -29.56 14.77 13.06
C HIS A 102 -28.45 13.88 12.49
N LEU A 103 -27.36 13.69 13.19
CA LEU A 103 -26.30 12.78 12.75
C LEU A 103 -26.77 11.32 12.75
N ASP A 104 -27.55 10.91 13.73
CA ASP A 104 -28.14 9.57 13.80
C ASP A 104 -29.18 9.38 12.68
N GLU A 105 -30.00 10.39 12.37
CA GLU A 105 -30.91 10.37 11.22
C GLU A 105 -30.18 10.21 9.89
N LEU A 106 -29.07 10.94 9.70
CA LEU A 106 -28.22 10.79 8.52
C LEU A 106 -27.62 9.39 8.44
N PHE A 107 -27.14 8.86 9.56
CA PHE A 107 -26.64 7.49 9.62
C PHE A 107 -27.70 6.48 9.16
N TYR A 108 -28.91 6.51 9.74
CA TYR A 108 -29.99 5.60 9.37
C TYR A 108 -30.47 5.79 7.93
N LYS A 109 -30.47 7.03 7.45
CA LYS A 109 -30.88 7.34 6.07
C LYS A 109 -29.90 6.78 5.04
N TYR A 110 -28.59 6.93 5.29
CA TYR A 110 -27.56 6.57 4.33
C TYR A 110 -26.91 5.19 4.57
N SER A 111 -27.22 4.51 5.67
CA SER A 111 -26.82 3.11 5.88
C SER A 111 -27.49 2.15 4.88
N LYS A 112 -28.59 2.56 4.22
CA LYS A 112 -29.23 1.80 3.16
C LYS A 112 -28.63 2.21 1.82
N GLU A 113 -28.01 1.28 1.13
CA GLU A 113 -27.42 1.46 -0.20
C GLU A 113 -28.40 2.10 -1.21
N SER A 114 -29.69 1.75 -1.12
CA SER A 114 -30.74 2.31 -1.96
C SER A 114 -30.93 3.83 -1.84
N ASN A 115 -30.47 4.43 -0.73
CA ASN A 115 -30.58 5.86 -0.48
C ASN A 115 -29.34 6.65 -0.93
N LEU A 116 -28.28 5.95 -1.32
CA LEU A 116 -27.08 6.59 -1.85
C LEU A 116 -27.35 7.08 -3.27
N LYS A 117 -27.25 8.36 -3.49
CA LYS A 117 -27.43 9.02 -4.80
C LYS A 117 -26.26 9.94 -5.09
N ILE A 118 -25.87 9.98 -6.35
CA ILE A 118 -24.92 10.98 -6.85
C ILE A 118 -25.72 12.27 -7.05
N ASN A 119 -25.39 13.31 -6.28
CA ASN A 119 -26.12 14.59 -6.31
C ASN A 119 -25.24 15.76 -6.83
N GLY A 120 -24.13 15.48 -7.47
CA GLY A 120 -23.21 16.49 -7.99
C GLY A 120 -22.60 16.08 -9.31
N ASP A 121 -21.84 16.97 -9.91
CA ASP A 121 -21.08 16.72 -11.11
C ASP A 121 -19.85 15.85 -10.76
N ILE A 122 -19.56 14.88 -11.63
CA ILE A 122 -18.38 14.03 -11.47
C ILE A 122 -17.21 14.76 -12.11
N LEU A 123 -16.25 15.19 -11.27
CA LEU A 123 -15.06 15.90 -11.74
C LEU A 123 -13.92 14.96 -12.15
N SER A 124 -13.81 13.81 -11.51
CA SER A 124 -12.84 12.77 -11.85
C SER A 124 -13.32 11.40 -11.40
N PHE A 125 -12.76 10.36 -11.98
CA PHE A 125 -12.98 8.98 -11.57
C PHE A 125 -11.66 8.25 -11.44
N GLY A 126 -11.65 7.18 -10.64
CA GLY A 126 -10.49 6.33 -10.47
C GLY A 126 -10.12 5.53 -11.72
N LYS A 127 -9.13 4.67 -11.59
CA LYS A 127 -8.71 3.74 -12.65
C LYS A 127 -9.85 2.82 -13.08
N GLY A 128 -9.72 2.24 -14.26
CA GLY A 128 -10.77 1.47 -14.94
C GLY A 128 -11.19 0.14 -14.32
N TRP A 129 -10.56 -0.28 -13.21
CA TRP A 129 -10.87 -1.58 -12.55
C TRP A 129 -12.33 -1.69 -12.10
N GLY A 130 -12.95 -0.62 -11.61
CA GLY A 130 -14.38 -0.62 -11.26
C GLY A 130 -15.29 -0.79 -12.48
N ALA A 131 -14.95 -0.17 -13.60
CA ALA A 131 -15.66 -0.35 -14.86
C ALA A 131 -15.51 -1.77 -15.41
N LEU A 132 -14.31 -2.35 -15.29
CA LEU A 132 -14.06 -3.73 -15.67
C LEU A 132 -14.86 -4.72 -14.82
N GLU A 133 -14.95 -4.50 -13.52
CA GLU A 133 -15.77 -5.30 -12.61
C GLU A 133 -17.27 -5.20 -12.96
N ASN A 134 -17.77 -4.01 -13.33
CA ASN A 134 -19.15 -3.86 -13.79
C ASN A 134 -19.42 -4.70 -15.05
N LEU A 135 -18.50 -4.72 -16.00
CA LEU A 135 -18.60 -5.57 -17.19
C LEU A 135 -18.59 -7.06 -16.85
N ARG A 136 -17.76 -7.47 -15.89
CA ARG A 136 -17.72 -8.85 -15.41
C ARG A 136 -19.04 -9.24 -14.75
N ARG A 137 -19.59 -8.36 -13.90
CA ARG A 137 -20.89 -8.58 -13.23
C ARG A 137 -22.02 -8.68 -14.25
N GLU A 138 -22.04 -7.82 -15.25
CA GLU A 138 -23.02 -7.87 -16.36
C GLU A 138 -22.93 -9.20 -17.11
N LYS A 139 -21.71 -9.61 -17.51
CA LYS A 139 -21.45 -10.88 -18.22
C LYS A 139 -22.01 -12.09 -17.47
N TYR A 140 -21.80 -12.14 -16.16
CA TYR A 140 -22.20 -13.28 -15.32
C TYR A 140 -23.53 -13.10 -14.61
N LYS A 141 -24.27 -12.03 -14.91
CA LYS A 141 -25.57 -11.71 -14.28
C LYS A 141 -25.49 -11.68 -12.75
N LEU A 142 -24.38 -11.14 -12.22
CA LEU A 142 -24.18 -10.96 -10.80
C LEU A 142 -24.93 -9.71 -10.30
N LYS A 143 -25.01 -9.54 -8.98
CA LYS A 143 -25.57 -8.32 -8.39
C LYS A 143 -24.84 -7.09 -8.94
N GLU A 144 -25.58 -6.10 -9.43
CA GLU A 144 -25.02 -4.82 -9.89
C GLU A 144 -24.23 -4.12 -8.78
N SER A 145 -23.24 -3.35 -9.18
CA SER A 145 -22.57 -2.44 -8.25
C SER A 145 -23.53 -1.38 -7.72
N PRO A 146 -23.30 -0.84 -6.51
CA PRO A 146 -24.11 0.25 -5.98
C PRO A 146 -24.19 1.41 -6.97
N LYS A 147 -25.39 1.95 -7.21
CA LYS A 147 -25.59 3.08 -8.13
C LYS A 147 -24.88 4.36 -7.71
N SER A 148 -24.49 4.46 -6.45
CA SER A 148 -23.67 5.53 -5.90
C SER A 148 -22.19 5.44 -6.30
N LEU A 149 -21.73 4.29 -6.80
CA LEU A 149 -20.39 4.08 -7.29
C LEU A 149 -20.38 4.19 -8.82
N TYR A 150 -19.83 5.28 -9.31
CA TYR A 150 -19.79 5.56 -10.74
C TYR A 150 -18.44 5.17 -11.34
N PHE A 151 -18.46 4.17 -12.20
CA PHE A 151 -17.29 3.66 -12.93
C PHE A 151 -17.63 3.63 -14.44
N PRO A 152 -17.39 4.72 -15.17
CA PRO A 152 -17.71 4.77 -16.60
C PRO A 152 -16.78 3.87 -17.42
N LYS A 153 -17.28 3.29 -18.49
CA LYS A 153 -16.46 2.50 -19.44
C LYS A 153 -15.25 3.29 -19.96
N SER A 154 -15.38 4.60 -20.10
CA SER A 154 -14.29 5.49 -20.53
C SER A 154 -13.12 5.58 -19.54
N SER A 155 -13.28 5.10 -18.30
CA SER A 155 -12.20 5.01 -17.33
C SER A 155 -11.29 3.79 -17.53
N ILE A 156 -11.68 2.85 -18.41
CA ILE A 156 -10.83 1.68 -18.73
C ILE A 156 -9.59 2.16 -19.45
N ASP A 157 -8.47 2.02 -18.80
CA ASP A 157 -7.15 2.43 -19.24
C ASP A 157 -6.30 1.24 -19.74
N ARG A 158 -5.05 1.54 -20.07
CA ARG A 158 -4.09 0.55 -20.58
C ARG A 158 -3.88 -0.63 -19.63
N GLU A 159 -3.90 -0.40 -18.32
CA GLU A 159 -3.71 -1.44 -17.30
C GLU A 159 -4.85 -2.47 -17.34
N CYS A 160 -6.06 -2.00 -17.63
CA CYS A 160 -7.27 -2.83 -17.67
C CYS A 160 -7.50 -3.55 -19.01
N LEU A 161 -6.88 -3.11 -20.10
CA LEU A 161 -7.17 -3.61 -21.45
C LEU A 161 -6.96 -5.11 -21.62
N THR A 162 -5.97 -5.67 -20.95
CA THR A 162 -5.68 -7.11 -21.00
C THR A 162 -6.82 -7.93 -20.40
N TRP A 163 -7.33 -7.49 -19.26
CA TRP A 163 -8.44 -8.13 -18.57
C TRP A 163 -9.76 -7.90 -19.27
N LEU A 164 -9.95 -6.74 -19.92
CA LEU A 164 -11.10 -6.49 -20.78
C LEU A 164 -11.11 -7.48 -21.94
N LYS A 165 -9.98 -7.70 -22.61
CA LYS A 165 -9.88 -8.68 -23.70
C LYS A 165 -10.16 -10.11 -23.23
N LEU A 166 -9.71 -10.45 -22.02
CA LEU A 166 -10.04 -11.74 -21.40
C LEU A 166 -11.56 -11.91 -21.22
N LEU A 167 -12.25 -10.87 -20.73
CA LEU A 167 -13.71 -10.89 -20.57
C LEU A 167 -14.44 -10.97 -21.92
N GLU A 168 -13.99 -10.23 -22.92
CA GLU A 168 -14.67 -10.15 -24.23
C GLU A 168 -14.40 -11.36 -25.12
N TYR A 169 -13.15 -11.84 -25.15
CA TYR A 169 -12.71 -12.84 -26.11
C TYR A 169 -12.30 -14.18 -25.48
N GLY A 170 -12.24 -14.27 -24.16
CA GLY A 170 -11.84 -15.49 -23.45
C GLY A 170 -10.37 -15.86 -23.63
N ASN A 171 -9.52 -14.90 -24.00
CA ASN A 171 -8.08 -15.12 -24.19
C ASN A 171 -7.27 -14.01 -23.53
N LEU A 172 -6.12 -14.39 -23.00
CA LEU A 172 -5.12 -13.47 -22.50
C LEU A 172 -3.95 -13.43 -23.51
N ASN A 173 -3.70 -12.27 -24.10
CA ASN A 173 -2.61 -12.12 -25.06
C ASN A 173 -1.24 -12.15 -24.36
N GLU A 174 -0.20 -12.52 -25.10
CA GLU A 174 1.17 -12.31 -24.65
C GLU A 174 1.45 -10.82 -24.46
N MET A 175 2.19 -10.50 -23.40
CA MET A 175 2.54 -9.15 -23.02
C MET A 175 4.05 -9.00 -22.91
N GLU A 176 4.54 -7.78 -23.03
CA GLU A 176 5.89 -7.43 -22.65
C GLU A 176 6.00 -7.35 -21.12
N GLU A 177 7.21 -7.57 -20.58
CA GLU A 177 7.48 -7.54 -19.13
C GLU A 177 6.98 -6.27 -18.45
N SER A 178 7.13 -5.11 -19.11
CA SER A 178 6.74 -3.79 -18.58
C SER A 178 5.23 -3.56 -18.48
N TYR A 179 4.42 -4.49 -18.94
CA TYR A 179 2.95 -4.34 -19.02
C TYR A 179 2.17 -5.44 -18.31
N LEU A 180 2.82 -6.21 -17.44
CA LEU A 180 2.11 -7.15 -16.60
C LEU A 180 1.19 -6.38 -15.65
N PRO A 181 -0.11 -6.71 -15.59
CA PRO A 181 -1.03 -6.04 -14.68
C PRO A 181 -0.61 -6.29 -13.24
N ASP A 182 -0.64 -5.25 -12.42
CA ASP A 182 -0.28 -5.33 -10.99
C ASP A 182 -1.42 -5.88 -10.12
N SER A 183 -2.63 -5.97 -10.67
CA SER A 183 -3.82 -6.35 -9.90
C SER A 183 -4.32 -7.73 -10.29
N TYR A 184 -4.66 -8.50 -9.28
CA TYR A 184 -5.19 -9.85 -9.42
C TYR A 184 -6.47 -9.96 -8.62
N SER A 185 -7.48 -10.59 -9.22
CA SER A 185 -8.74 -10.86 -8.57
C SER A 185 -9.06 -12.33 -8.67
N LEU A 186 -9.50 -12.92 -7.55
CA LEU A 186 -10.08 -14.26 -7.52
C LEU A 186 -11.23 -14.40 -8.51
N ASP A 187 -11.91 -13.32 -8.80
CA ASP A 187 -13.01 -13.25 -9.74
C ASP A 187 -12.60 -13.61 -11.17
N PHE A 188 -11.32 -13.40 -11.54
CA PHE A 188 -10.79 -13.78 -12.84
C PHE A 188 -10.23 -15.22 -12.92
N LYS A 189 -10.19 -15.93 -11.80
CA LYS A 189 -9.68 -17.31 -11.76
C LYS A 189 -10.39 -18.21 -12.78
N ASN A 190 -11.71 -18.23 -12.77
CA ASN A 190 -12.50 -19.06 -13.65
C ASN A 190 -12.29 -18.70 -15.13
N GLU A 191 -12.14 -17.40 -15.45
CA GLU A 191 -11.83 -16.94 -16.80
C GLU A 191 -10.49 -17.53 -17.28
N LEU A 192 -9.45 -17.44 -16.45
CA LEU A 192 -8.12 -17.96 -16.77
C LEU A 192 -8.10 -19.50 -16.85
N GLU A 193 -8.83 -20.18 -15.96
CA GLU A 193 -8.94 -21.65 -15.99
C GLU A 193 -9.61 -22.14 -17.26
N ASN A 194 -10.58 -21.42 -17.79
CA ASN A 194 -11.35 -21.78 -18.99
C ASN A 194 -10.61 -21.52 -20.31
N ILE A 195 -9.48 -20.81 -20.30
CA ILE A 195 -8.66 -20.64 -21.50
C ILE A 195 -8.14 -22.00 -21.94
N LYS A 196 -8.49 -22.43 -23.17
CA LYS A 196 -8.12 -23.73 -23.72
C LYS A 196 -6.61 -23.85 -23.92
N ASN A 197 -6.01 -22.87 -24.58
CA ASN A 197 -4.58 -22.83 -24.88
C ASN A 197 -3.92 -21.76 -24.02
N LYS A 198 -3.46 -22.17 -22.83
CA LYS A 198 -2.84 -21.27 -21.87
C LYS A 198 -1.43 -20.90 -22.33
N ASN A 199 -1.18 -19.63 -22.60
CA ASN A 199 0.17 -19.11 -22.81
C ASN A 199 0.89 -18.86 -21.48
N ALA A 200 2.17 -18.46 -21.54
CA ALA A 200 2.98 -18.22 -20.35
C ALA A 200 2.36 -17.21 -19.39
N ILE A 201 1.81 -16.10 -19.91
CA ILE A 201 1.15 -15.06 -19.10
C ILE A 201 -0.08 -15.60 -18.36
N THR A 202 -0.90 -16.38 -19.04
CA THR A 202 -2.06 -17.05 -18.40
C THR A 202 -1.64 -17.92 -17.22
N LEU A 203 -0.57 -18.70 -17.41
CA LEU A 203 -0.05 -19.58 -16.35
C LEU A 203 0.55 -18.80 -15.19
N ILE A 204 1.24 -17.66 -15.46
CA ILE A 204 1.79 -16.78 -14.43
C ILE A 204 0.67 -16.23 -13.56
N HIS A 205 -0.36 -15.62 -14.17
CA HIS A 205 -1.46 -15.02 -13.41
C HIS A 205 -2.27 -16.04 -12.63
N LEU A 206 -2.54 -17.20 -13.26
CA LEU A 206 -3.25 -18.28 -12.58
C LEU A 206 -2.43 -18.80 -11.38
N GLY A 207 -1.11 -18.92 -11.55
CA GLY A 207 -0.20 -19.27 -10.46
C GLY A 207 -0.25 -18.27 -9.31
N ILE A 208 -0.27 -16.97 -9.59
CA ILE A 208 -0.38 -15.93 -8.56
C ILE A 208 -1.71 -16.07 -7.79
N ILE A 209 -2.82 -16.26 -8.50
CA ILE A 209 -4.13 -16.47 -7.86
C ILE A 209 -4.12 -17.71 -6.96
N TYR A 210 -3.50 -18.80 -7.40
CA TYR A 210 -3.39 -19.99 -6.55
C TYR A 210 -2.51 -19.76 -5.34
N TYR A 211 -1.39 -19.05 -5.49
CA TYR A 211 -0.48 -18.74 -4.39
C TYR A 211 -1.17 -17.90 -3.30
N GLU A 212 -1.89 -16.87 -3.69
CA GLU A 212 -2.70 -16.02 -2.80
C GLU A 212 -3.83 -16.80 -2.08
N ASN A 213 -4.19 -17.97 -2.62
CA ASN A 213 -5.16 -18.88 -2.00
C ASN A 213 -4.51 -20.06 -1.28
N PHE A 214 -3.27 -19.94 -0.90
CA PHE A 214 -2.52 -20.97 -0.14
C PHE A 214 -2.36 -22.32 -0.88
N LEU A 215 -2.46 -22.32 -2.21
CA LEU A 215 -2.22 -23.47 -3.07
C LEU A 215 -0.83 -23.38 -3.71
N GLU A 216 0.19 -23.28 -2.87
CA GLU A 216 1.56 -22.94 -3.25
C GLU A 216 2.18 -23.92 -4.25
N GLU A 217 2.00 -25.24 -4.06
CA GLU A 217 2.55 -26.25 -4.95
C GLU A 217 1.93 -26.17 -6.35
N LYS A 218 0.64 -25.88 -6.43
CA LYS A 218 -0.04 -25.69 -7.70
C LYS A 218 0.43 -24.43 -8.42
N ALA A 219 0.68 -23.37 -7.66
CA ALA A 219 1.27 -22.13 -8.18
C ALA A 219 2.67 -22.38 -8.75
N PHE A 220 3.52 -23.08 -7.99
CA PHE A 220 4.85 -23.46 -8.40
C PHE A 220 4.85 -24.23 -9.74
N GLU A 221 4.02 -25.26 -9.87
CA GLU A 221 3.90 -26.03 -11.12
C GLU A 221 3.51 -25.15 -12.32
N LEU A 222 2.60 -24.20 -12.12
CA LEU A 222 2.17 -23.28 -13.17
C LEU A 222 3.29 -22.33 -13.59
N TRP A 223 4.06 -21.81 -12.65
CA TRP A 223 5.20 -20.93 -12.95
C TRP A 223 6.31 -21.70 -13.68
N ILE A 224 6.61 -22.93 -13.28
CA ILE A 224 7.55 -23.79 -14.04
C ILE A 224 7.05 -24.01 -15.47
N LYS A 225 5.79 -24.42 -15.65
CA LYS A 225 5.19 -24.60 -16.98
C LYS A 225 5.18 -23.32 -17.82
N SER A 226 5.02 -22.15 -17.18
CA SER A 226 5.08 -20.87 -17.89
C SER A 226 6.47 -20.62 -18.50
N LEU A 227 7.52 -20.97 -17.76
CA LEU A 227 8.92 -20.82 -18.21
C LEU A 227 9.31 -21.80 -19.33
N GLU A 228 8.64 -22.94 -19.45
CA GLU A 228 8.80 -23.86 -20.58
C GLU A 228 8.27 -23.25 -21.89
N ILE A 229 7.29 -22.35 -21.80
CA ILE A 229 6.72 -21.64 -22.96
C ILE A 229 7.52 -20.39 -23.28
N LYS A 230 7.71 -19.52 -22.28
CA LYS A 230 8.44 -18.26 -22.43
C LYS A 230 8.95 -17.75 -21.10
N SER A 231 10.19 -17.29 -21.09
CA SER A 231 10.81 -16.71 -19.90
C SER A 231 10.33 -15.28 -19.64
N TYR A 232 9.71 -15.06 -18.49
CA TYR A 232 9.34 -13.76 -17.95
C TYR A 232 10.00 -13.54 -16.59
N ALA A 233 10.46 -12.32 -16.32
CA ALA A 233 11.10 -11.96 -15.05
C ALA A 233 10.19 -12.22 -13.87
N ILE A 234 8.90 -11.90 -14.00
CA ILE A 234 7.91 -12.12 -12.94
C ILE A 234 7.74 -13.60 -12.57
N ALA A 235 7.84 -14.53 -13.53
CA ALA A 235 7.76 -15.96 -13.24
C ALA A 235 8.96 -16.42 -12.40
N TYR A 236 10.15 -15.95 -12.74
CA TYR A 236 11.36 -16.23 -11.97
C TYR A 236 11.30 -15.59 -10.57
N ARG A 237 10.82 -14.34 -10.45
CA ARG A 237 10.61 -13.70 -9.15
C ARG A 237 9.65 -14.49 -8.28
N ASN A 238 8.52 -14.93 -8.82
CA ASN A 238 7.54 -15.73 -8.09
C ASN A 238 8.14 -17.04 -7.55
N LEU A 239 8.97 -17.72 -8.36
CA LEU A 239 9.71 -18.90 -7.91
C LEU A 239 10.75 -18.56 -6.83
N SER A 240 11.39 -17.39 -6.93
CA SER A 240 12.28 -16.90 -5.89
C SER A 240 11.53 -16.72 -4.56
N ILE A 241 10.38 -16.07 -4.56
CA ILE A 241 9.53 -15.88 -3.38
C ILE A 241 9.09 -17.24 -2.79
N TYR A 242 8.67 -18.17 -3.64
CA TYR A 242 8.30 -19.51 -3.22
C TYR A 242 9.42 -20.20 -2.43
N TYR A 243 10.68 -20.17 -2.95
CA TYR A 243 11.82 -20.77 -2.26
C TYR A 243 12.26 -19.96 -1.04
N LYS A 244 12.15 -18.62 -1.05
CA LYS A 244 12.40 -17.78 0.13
C LYS A 244 11.50 -18.18 1.29
N ASN A 245 10.21 -18.38 1.05
CA ASN A 245 9.24 -18.77 2.08
C ASN A 245 9.49 -20.19 2.63
N LYS A 246 10.23 -21.01 1.89
CA LYS A 246 10.73 -22.32 2.36
C LYS A 246 12.12 -22.26 3.01
N ASN A 247 12.70 -21.07 3.15
CA ASN A 247 14.07 -20.84 3.64
C ASN A 247 15.15 -21.50 2.76
N GLU A 248 14.85 -21.78 1.49
CA GLU A 248 15.79 -22.33 0.51
C GLU A 248 16.48 -21.18 -0.25
N TYR A 249 17.30 -20.40 0.47
CA TYR A 249 17.84 -19.13 -0.03
C TYR A 249 18.69 -19.26 -1.29
N ASP A 250 19.50 -20.33 -1.42
CA ASP A 250 20.32 -20.54 -2.62
C ASP A 250 19.47 -20.67 -3.88
N LYS A 251 18.36 -21.43 -3.81
CA LYS A 251 17.42 -21.56 -4.92
C LYS A 251 16.67 -20.25 -5.18
N SER A 252 16.29 -19.57 -4.11
CA SER A 252 15.64 -18.27 -4.20
C SER A 252 16.52 -17.27 -4.97
N ILE A 253 17.79 -17.15 -4.58
CA ILE A 253 18.79 -16.29 -5.23
C ILE A 253 18.97 -16.69 -6.69
N PHE A 254 19.12 -17.97 -6.99
CA PHE A 254 19.26 -18.47 -8.35
C PHE A 254 18.11 -17.99 -9.26
N TYR A 255 16.87 -18.06 -8.78
CA TYR A 255 15.72 -17.60 -9.56
C TYR A 255 15.66 -16.08 -9.65
N MET A 256 16.00 -15.36 -8.59
CA MET A 256 16.06 -13.88 -8.61
C MET A 256 17.10 -13.38 -9.61
N GLU A 257 18.29 -13.99 -9.67
CA GLU A 257 19.32 -13.63 -10.64
C GLU A 257 18.87 -13.86 -12.08
N LYS A 258 18.08 -14.92 -12.33
CA LYS A 258 17.47 -15.12 -13.65
C LYS A 258 16.46 -14.03 -14.00
N ALA A 259 15.66 -13.57 -13.05
CA ALA A 259 14.75 -12.45 -13.25
C ALA A 259 15.50 -11.17 -13.60
N ILE A 260 16.53 -10.81 -12.83
CA ILE A 260 17.37 -9.62 -13.06
C ILE A 260 18.05 -9.68 -14.42
N LYS A 261 18.60 -10.83 -14.80
CA LYS A 261 19.26 -11.03 -16.10
C LYS A 261 18.33 -10.77 -17.29
N ILE A 262 17.03 -11.01 -17.17
CA ILE A 262 16.06 -10.69 -18.23
C ILE A 262 15.99 -9.17 -18.42
N PHE A 263 15.92 -8.38 -17.37
CA PHE A 263 15.91 -6.91 -17.46
C PHE A 263 17.22 -6.39 -18.07
N GLU A 264 18.36 -6.90 -17.59
CA GLU A 264 19.68 -6.50 -18.12
C GLU A 264 19.82 -6.81 -19.61
N ASN A 265 19.45 -8.00 -20.04
CA ASN A 265 19.52 -8.42 -21.45
C ASN A 265 18.62 -7.59 -22.38
N LYS A 266 17.54 -7.04 -21.86
CA LYS A 266 16.61 -6.19 -22.59
C LYS A 266 16.92 -4.69 -22.44
N ASN A 267 17.97 -4.32 -21.72
CA ASN A 267 18.29 -2.95 -21.33
C ASN A 267 17.11 -2.21 -20.68
N MET A 268 16.33 -2.93 -19.88
CA MET A 268 15.21 -2.38 -19.11
C MET A 268 15.68 -1.91 -17.76
N ILE A 269 15.01 -0.89 -17.23
CA ILE A 269 15.23 -0.44 -15.85
C ILE A 269 14.69 -1.54 -14.92
N ILE A 270 15.54 -1.97 -13.99
CA ILE A 270 15.12 -2.91 -12.95
C ILE A 270 14.27 -2.14 -11.93
N ASP A 271 13.08 -2.65 -11.68
CA ASP A 271 12.23 -2.09 -10.65
C ASP A 271 12.92 -2.19 -9.27
N GLU A 272 12.81 -1.12 -8.50
CA GLU A 272 13.44 -1.01 -7.19
C GLU A 272 13.01 -2.16 -6.25
N SER A 273 11.77 -2.63 -6.35
CA SER A 273 11.28 -3.75 -5.53
C SER A 273 12.04 -5.04 -5.78
N PHE A 274 12.42 -5.33 -7.03
CA PHE A 274 13.28 -6.47 -7.34
C PHE A 274 14.67 -6.36 -6.70
N LEU A 275 15.25 -5.16 -6.69
CA LEU A 275 16.56 -4.93 -6.05
C LEU A 275 16.47 -5.10 -4.53
N VAL A 276 15.46 -4.54 -3.89
CA VAL A 276 15.24 -4.69 -2.44
C VAL A 276 15.07 -6.16 -2.06
N GLU A 277 14.23 -6.91 -2.79
CA GLU A 277 14.03 -8.33 -2.56
C GLU A 277 15.32 -9.15 -2.75
N TYR A 278 16.13 -8.78 -3.75
CA TYR A 278 17.41 -9.46 -3.98
C TYR A 278 18.43 -9.17 -2.89
N LEU A 279 18.55 -7.91 -2.46
CA LEU A 279 19.46 -7.54 -1.37
C LEU A 279 19.05 -8.17 -0.04
N GLU A 280 17.76 -8.32 0.20
CA GLU A 280 17.24 -9.04 1.35
C GLU A 280 17.71 -10.52 1.32
N LEU A 281 17.58 -11.19 0.19
CA LEU A 281 18.06 -12.57 0.02
C LEU A 281 19.57 -12.71 0.26
N LEU A 282 20.36 -11.79 -0.30
CA LEU A 282 21.81 -11.76 -0.10
C LEU A 282 22.18 -11.50 1.37
N SER A 283 21.36 -10.74 2.10
CA SER A 283 21.54 -10.49 3.52
C SER A 283 21.34 -11.76 4.36
N TYR A 284 20.40 -12.63 3.99
CA TYR A 284 20.22 -13.93 4.68
C TYR A 284 21.43 -14.83 4.56
N ILE A 285 22.12 -14.81 3.41
CA ILE A 285 23.36 -15.61 3.20
C ILE A 285 24.64 -14.84 3.51
N LYS A 286 24.53 -13.56 3.93
CA LYS A 286 25.63 -12.66 4.25
C LYS A 286 26.63 -12.41 3.10
N ASP A 287 26.12 -12.38 1.87
CA ASP A 287 26.94 -12.02 0.70
C ASP A 287 27.11 -10.51 0.61
N TYR A 288 27.92 -9.97 1.53
CA TYR A 288 28.14 -8.53 1.66
C TYR A 288 28.86 -7.92 0.47
N ASP A 289 29.74 -8.68 -0.21
CA ASP A 289 30.44 -8.20 -1.41
C ASP A 289 29.47 -7.93 -2.55
N LYS A 290 28.52 -8.86 -2.75
CA LYS A 290 27.47 -8.69 -3.77
C LYS A 290 26.52 -7.55 -3.44
N ILE A 291 26.16 -7.39 -2.16
CA ILE A 291 25.32 -6.25 -1.70
C ILE A 291 25.99 -4.92 -2.02
N ILE A 292 27.26 -4.74 -1.67
CA ILE A 292 28.02 -3.51 -1.96
C ILE A 292 28.10 -3.27 -3.46
N TYR A 293 28.44 -4.30 -4.24
CA TYR A 293 28.49 -4.19 -5.70
C TYR A 293 27.14 -3.70 -6.29
N LEU A 294 26.02 -4.23 -5.84
CA LEU A 294 24.70 -3.83 -6.33
C LEU A 294 24.34 -2.41 -5.92
N TYR A 295 24.68 -2.02 -4.69
CA TYR A 295 24.48 -0.65 -4.22
C TYR A 295 25.24 0.38 -5.07
N GLU A 296 26.50 0.11 -5.36
CA GLU A 296 27.32 0.98 -6.21
C GLU A 296 26.82 1.00 -7.68
N LYS A 297 26.34 -0.13 -8.18
CA LYS A 297 25.85 -0.26 -9.56
C LYS A 297 24.53 0.46 -9.80
N TYR A 298 23.62 0.46 -8.82
CA TYR A 298 22.24 0.95 -8.97
C TYR A 298 21.98 2.28 -8.26
N ASN A 299 22.89 3.23 -8.42
CA ASN A 299 22.74 4.65 -8.06
C ASN A 299 22.54 4.96 -6.56
N LYS A 300 23.08 4.14 -5.65
CA LYS A 300 23.10 4.45 -4.21
C LYS A 300 21.75 4.93 -3.66
N ASN A 301 20.69 4.25 -4.07
CA ASN A 301 19.32 4.59 -3.70
C ASN A 301 19.10 4.44 -2.19
N GLU A 302 18.25 5.30 -1.61
CA GLU A 302 17.92 5.33 -0.18
C GLU A 302 17.41 3.99 0.33
N LYS A 303 16.50 3.31 -0.38
CA LYS A 303 15.92 2.04 0.06
C LYS A 303 16.91 0.88 0.08
N ILE A 304 17.93 0.93 -0.75
CA ILE A 304 18.99 -0.10 -0.77
C ILE A 304 20.19 0.28 0.10
N ALA A 305 20.30 1.55 0.52
CA ALA A 305 21.38 2.04 1.36
C ALA A 305 21.48 1.32 2.72
N VAL A 306 20.36 0.90 3.30
CA VAL A 306 20.35 0.17 4.57
C VAL A 306 21.06 -1.18 4.47
N PHE A 307 20.93 -1.88 3.35
CA PHE A 307 21.63 -3.15 3.11
C PHE A 307 23.14 -2.92 2.95
N ALA A 308 23.51 -1.87 2.22
CA ALA A 308 24.91 -1.49 2.06
C ALA A 308 25.55 -1.04 3.39
N ALA A 309 24.83 -0.26 4.20
CA ALA A 309 25.28 0.16 5.52
C ALA A 309 25.58 -1.06 6.42
N ARG A 310 24.68 -2.06 6.43
CA ARG A 310 24.92 -3.32 7.15
C ARG A 310 26.17 -4.04 6.62
N ALA A 311 26.29 -4.15 5.30
CA ALA A 311 27.42 -4.81 4.66
C ALA A 311 28.76 -4.12 4.98
N TYR A 312 28.84 -2.78 4.89
CA TYR A 312 30.03 -2.01 5.26
C TYR A 312 30.38 -2.13 6.74
N LEU A 313 29.38 -2.14 7.64
CA LEU A 313 29.62 -2.35 9.08
C LEU A 313 30.24 -3.72 9.35
N GLU A 314 29.71 -4.78 8.75
CA GLU A 314 30.20 -6.15 8.93
C GLU A 314 31.61 -6.35 8.34
N LYS A 315 31.90 -5.67 7.24
CA LYS A 315 33.24 -5.66 6.61
C LYS A 315 34.22 -4.69 7.27
N LYS A 316 33.77 -3.87 8.22
CA LYS A 316 34.57 -2.82 8.89
C LYS A 316 35.05 -1.73 7.94
N GLU A 317 34.34 -1.49 6.88
CA GLU A 317 34.59 -0.43 5.90
C GLU A 317 33.91 0.88 6.38
N TYR A 318 34.43 1.43 7.48
CA TYR A 318 33.78 2.51 8.24
C TYR A 318 33.68 3.82 7.48
N LYS A 319 34.62 4.13 6.61
CA LYS A 319 34.58 5.36 5.80
C LYS A 319 33.39 5.37 4.84
N GLU A 320 33.13 4.25 4.20
CA GLU A 320 32.01 4.06 3.29
C GLU A 320 30.68 4.06 4.06
N LEU A 321 30.64 3.47 5.25
CA LEU A 321 29.52 3.52 6.15
C LEU A 321 29.17 4.95 6.59
N GLU A 322 30.18 5.74 6.99
CA GLU A 322 29.99 7.16 7.35
C GLU A 322 29.47 7.99 6.19
N ASN A 323 29.88 7.69 4.96
CA ASN A 323 29.33 8.33 3.77
C ASN A 323 27.82 8.08 3.64
N ILE A 324 27.32 6.88 3.98
CA ILE A 324 25.87 6.62 3.96
C ILE A 324 25.15 7.44 5.02
N PHE A 325 25.67 7.53 6.25
CA PHE A 325 25.05 8.31 7.32
C PHE A 325 25.02 9.83 7.01
N ASN A 326 25.93 10.33 6.20
CA ASN A 326 26.03 11.72 5.80
C ASN A 326 25.17 12.08 4.56
N ILE A 327 24.41 11.13 4.00
CA ILE A 327 23.51 11.43 2.88
C ILE A 327 22.32 12.23 3.39
N GLU A 328 22.21 13.51 2.98
CA GLU A 328 21.16 14.44 3.41
C GLU A 328 19.72 13.98 3.05
N GLN A 329 19.59 13.07 2.11
CA GLN A 329 18.30 12.63 1.55
C GLN A 329 17.74 11.37 2.20
N ILE A 330 18.43 10.75 3.16
CA ILE A 330 17.89 9.56 3.85
C ILE A 330 16.78 10.00 4.80
N THR A 331 15.56 9.60 4.49
CA THR A 331 14.39 9.82 5.32
C THR A 331 14.13 8.60 6.20
N ILE A 332 14.41 8.71 7.49
CA ILE A 332 14.02 7.69 8.46
C ILE A 332 12.54 7.88 8.76
N ARG A 333 11.72 6.91 8.39
CA ARG A 333 10.28 6.90 8.69
C ARG A 333 10.01 6.34 10.08
N GLU A 334 8.88 6.73 10.66
CA GLU A 334 8.43 6.18 11.94
C GLU A 334 8.30 4.65 11.84
N GLY A 335 8.99 3.93 12.74
CA GLY A 335 9.06 2.47 12.74
C GLY A 335 10.15 1.85 11.85
N GLU A 336 10.87 2.62 11.04
CA GLU A 336 11.99 2.17 10.23
C GLU A 336 13.32 2.49 10.95
N ASN A 337 13.68 1.69 11.94
CA ASN A 337 14.87 1.94 12.75
C ASN A 337 16.16 1.29 12.22
N TYR A 338 16.09 0.54 11.12
CA TYR A 338 17.21 -0.30 10.64
C TYR A 338 18.52 0.45 10.46
N LEU A 339 18.49 1.64 9.83
CA LEU A 339 19.71 2.43 9.64
C LEU A 339 20.21 3.04 10.97
N LEU A 340 19.28 3.41 11.85
CA LEU A 340 19.59 3.94 13.18
C LEU A 340 20.22 2.86 14.07
N ASP A 341 19.71 1.63 14.00
CA ASP A 341 20.28 0.48 14.71
C ASP A 341 21.72 0.20 14.26
N ILE A 342 21.97 0.27 12.94
CA ILE A 342 23.33 0.15 12.38
C ILE A 342 24.24 1.28 12.89
N TYR A 343 23.72 2.51 12.95
CA TYR A 343 24.49 3.64 13.50
C TYR A 343 24.86 3.43 14.97
N PHE A 344 23.92 2.99 15.80
CA PHE A 344 24.21 2.70 17.21
C PHE A 344 25.20 1.55 17.40
N GLU A 345 25.12 0.52 16.59
CA GLU A 345 26.11 -0.56 16.58
C GLU A 345 27.51 -0.05 16.18
N TYR A 346 27.57 0.89 15.21
CA TYR A 346 28.82 1.50 14.76
C TYR A 346 29.49 2.32 15.86
N ILE A 347 28.74 3.23 16.51
CA ILE A 347 29.33 4.11 17.56
C ILE A 347 29.65 3.36 18.85
N ALA A 348 29.15 2.14 19.04
CA ALA A 348 29.46 1.27 20.19
C ALA A 348 30.74 0.43 19.99
N LYS A 349 31.30 0.42 18.78
CA LYS A 349 32.57 -0.29 18.44
C LYS A 349 33.78 0.61 18.55
#